data_680cb4b557db25fab14ff966dbb3fade
#
_entry.id   680cb4b557db25fab14ff966dbb3fade
#
_cell.length_a   1.000
_cell.length_b   1.000
_cell.length_c   1.000
_cell.angle_alpha   90.00
_cell.angle_beta   90.00
_cell.angle_gamma   90.00
#
_symmetry.space_group_name_H-M   'P 1'
#
loop_
_entity.id
_entity.type
_entity.pdbx_description
1 polymer ?
#
loop_
_entity_poly.entity_id
_entity_poly.type
_entity_poly.pdbx_seq_one_letter_code
_entity_poly.pdbx_strand_id
1 'polypeptide(L)'
;MLKKIDHLGIAVSSIESALPYYEKILGLKCEGVEEVPSQKVKTAFFTIDGVHLELLEPTSPDSPIAKYLEKNPRGGIHHIAFFT
;
A
#
# COMPACT_ATOMS: atom_id res chain seq x y z
N MET A 1 2.51 -25.03 -2.96
CA MET A 1 2.29 -24.43 -4.30
C MET A 1 1.53 -23.13 -4.18
N LEU A 2 1.93 -22.13 -4.93
CA LEU A 2 1.25 -20.83 -4.90
C LEU A 2 -0.12 -20.94 -5.56
N LYS A 3 -1.15 -20.33 -4.96
CA LYS A 3 -2.51 -20.39 -5.49
C LYS A 3 -2.95 -19.08 -6.13
N LYS A 4 -2.54 -17.96 -5.54
CA LYS A 4 -2.91 -16.66 -6.08
C LYS A 4 -2.07 -15.57 -5.41
N ILE A 5 -2.12 -14.38 -5.98
CA ILE A 5 -1.59 -13.20 -5.31
C ILE A 5 -2.59 -12.80 -4.23
N ASP A 6 -2.14 -12.70 -2.98
CA ASP A 6 -2.98 -12.26 -1.88
C ASP A 6 -3.07 -10.73 -1.85
N HIS A 7 -1.93 -10.06 -1.88
CA HIS A 7 -1.95 -8.61 -1.90
C HIS A 7 -0.67 -8.02 -2.51
N LEU A 8 -0.80 -6.76 -2.92
CA LEU A 8 0.31 -5.93 -3.38
C LEU A 8 0.45 -4.78 -2.38
N GLY A 9 1.66 -4.58 -1.88
CA GLY A 9 1.96 -3.45 -1.01
C GLY A 9 2.67 -2.36 -1.79
N ILE A 10 2.04 -1.20 -1.91
CA ILE A 10 2.56 -0.08 -2.68
C ILE A 10 2.95 1.05 -1.72
N ALA A 11 4.23 1.43 -1.76
CA ALA A 11 4.73 2.53 -0.94
C ALA A 11 4.31 3.87 -1.56
N VAL A 12 3.74 4.74 -0.74
CA VAL A 12 3.38 6.10 -1.13
C VAL A 12 3.84 7.07 -0.05
N SER A 13 4.19 8.29 -0.47
CA SER A 13 4.59 9.32 0.50
C SER A 13 3.38 9.87 1.25
N SER A 14 2.19 9.84 0.64
CA SER A 14 0.97 10.34 1.25
C SER A 14 -0.23 9.60 0.68
N ILE A 15 -0.99 8.94 1.55
CA ILE A 15 -2.24 8.29 1.16
C ILE A 15 -3.24 9.33 0.70
N GLU A 16 -3.33 10.45 1.42
CA GLU A 16 -4.27 11.52 1.06
C GLU A 16 -4.02 12.02 -0.37
N SER A 17 -2.77 12.19 -0.75
CA SER A 17 -2.42 12.64 -2.09
C SER A 17 -2.63 11.57 -3.14
N ALA A 18 -2.48 10.30 -2.79
CA ALA A 18 -2.62 9.19 -3.73
C ALA A 18 -4.07 8.77 -3.98
N LEU A 19 -4.95 8.92 -2.99
CA LEU A 19 -6.33 8.46 -3.08
C LEU A 19 -7.08 8.94 -4.31
N PRO A 20 -7.00 10.21 -4.72
CA PRO A 20 -7.74 10.67 -5.91
C PRO A 20 -7.39 9.89 -7.17
N TYR A 21 -6.13 9.51 -7.33
CA TYR A 21 -5.73 8.72 -8.49
C TYR A 21 -6.41 7.34 -8.47
N TYR A 22 -6.33 6.65 -7.32
CA TYR A 22 -6.89 5.31 -7.21
C TYR A 22 -8.41 5.30 -7.27
N GLU A 23 -9.07 6.30 -6.69
CA GLU A 23 -10.52 6.35 -6.66
C GLU A 23 -11.13 6.93 -7.92
N LYS A 24 -10.56 8.03 -8.45
CA LYS A 24 -11.16 8.74 -9.58
C LYS A 24 -10.65 8.27 -10.93
N ILE A 25 -9.36 7.99 -11.03
CA ILE A 25 -8.76 7.57 -12.29
C ILE A 25 -8.91 6.08 -12.50
N LEU A 26 -8.57 5.27 -11.48
CA LEU A 26 -8.66 3.82 -11.58
C LEU A 26 -10.04 3.28 -11.21
N GLY A 27 -10.90 4.10 -10.61
CA GLY A 27 -12.27 3.70 -10.30
C GLY A 27 -12.38 2.71 -9.13
N LEU A 28 -11.39 2.67 -8.24
CA LEU A 28 -11.41 1.78 -7.09
C LEU A 28 -12.06 2.45 -5.90
N LYS A 29 -12.61 1.63 -4.99
CA LYS A 29 -13.21 2.14 -3.77
C LYS A 29 -12.29 1.84 -2.59
N CYS A 30 -11.89 2.89 -1.87
CA CYS A 30 -11.11 2.69 -0.64
C CYS A 30 -11.99 2.06 0.42
N GLU A 31 -11.58 0.90 0.93
CA GLU A 31 -12.36 0.14 1.90
C GLU A 31 -12.07 0.55 3.33
N GLY A 32 -11.03 1.31 3.54
CA GLY A 32 -10.67 1.80 4.87
C GLY A 32 -9.22 2.21 4.92
N VAL A 33 -8.88 2.93 5.98
CA VAL A 33 -7.50 3.35 6.26
C VAL A 33 -7.23 2.97 7.71
N GLU A 34 -6.13 2.28 7.95
CA GLU A 34 -5.73 1.86 9.30
C GLU A 34 -4.29 2.23 9.56
N GLU A 35 -3.99 2.52 10.82
CA GLU A 35 -2.61 2.67 11.25
C GLU A 35 -2.16 1.36 11.87
N VAL A 36 -0.97 0.89 11.50
CA VAL A 36 -0.36 -0.32 12.06
C VAL A 36 0.90 0.11 12.80
N PRO A 37 0.79 0.44 14.10
CA PRO A 37 1.91 1.02 14.86
C PRO A 37 3.14 0.11 14.92
N SER A 38 2.95 -1.21 14.98
CA SER A 38 4.07 -2.15 15.04
C SER A 38 4.93 -2.11 13.79
N GLN A 39 4.36 -1.71 12.65
CA GLN A 39 5.05 -1.62 11.38
C GLN A 39 5.36 -0.17 11.00
N LYS A 40 4.90 0.78 11.81
CA LYS A 40 5.10 2.21 11.60
C LYS A 40 4.60 2.67 10.23
N VAL A 41 3.40 2.19 9.87
CA VAL A 41 2.75 2.53 8.60
C VAL A 41 1.28 2.83 8.82
N LYS A 42 0.73 3.62 7.90
CA LYS A 42 -0.69 3.79 7.70
C LYS A 42 -1.03 3.10 6.40
N THR A 43 -2.12 2.35 6.35
CA THR A 43 -2.48 1.52 5.20
C THR A 43 -3.87 1.86 4.71
N ALA A 44 -4.00 2.07 3.40
CA ALA A 44 -5.30 2.20 2.73
C ALA A 44 -5.55 0.94 1.92
N PHE A 45 -6.78 0.42 1.99
CA PHE A 45 -7.13 -0.88 1.44
C PHE A 45 -8.08 -0.77 0.25
N PHE A 46 -7.78 -1.55 -0.80
CA PHE A 46 -8.65 -1.73 -1.97
C PHE A 46 -8.70 -3.22 -2.29
N THR A 47 -9.75 -3.64 -3.02
CA THR A 47 -9.84 -5.02 -3.50
C THR A 47 -10.09 -5.01 -5.00
N ILE A 48 -9.32 -5.80 -5.74
CA ILE A 48 -9.47 -5.97 -7.18
C ILE A 48 -9.51 -7.47 -7.45
N ASP A 49 -10.67 -7.98 -7.83
CA ASP A 49 -10.85 -9.39 -8.20
C ASP A 49 -10.26 -10.34 -7.16
N GLY A 50 -10.53 -10.07 -5.88
CA GLY A 50 -10.04 -10.92 -4.78
C GLY A 50 -8.60 -10.65 -4.37
N VAL A 51 -7.90 -9.76 -5.05
CA VAL A 51 -6.54 -9.36 -4.68
C VAL A 51 -6.61 -8.05 -3.91
N HIS A 52 -5.95 -7.99 -2.75
CA HIS A 52 -5.91 -6.75 -1.98
C HIS A 52 -4.80 -5.85 -2.49
N LEU A 53 -5.12 -4.58 -2.66
CA LEU A 53 -4.16 -3.55 -2.97
C LEU A 53 -4.03 -2.67 -1.74
N GLU A 54 -2.80 -2.50 -1.23
CA GLU A 54 -2.56 -1.74 -0.01
C GLU A 54 -1.59 -0.61 -0.29
N LEU A 55 -2.03 0.62 -0.01
CA LEU A 55 -1.15 1.78 -0.06
C LEU A 55 -0.53 1.95 1.32
N LEU A 56 0.80 2.04 1.37
CA LEU A 56 1.54 2.08 2.62
C LEU A 56 2.25 3.42 2.75
N GLU A 57 1.85 4.19 3.77
CA GLU A 57 2.46 5.48 4.08
C GLU A 57 3.24 5.35 5.39
N PRO A 58 4.52 5.75 5.43
CA PRO A 58 5.28 5.65 6.68
C PRO A 58 4.79 6.64 7.71
N THR A 59 4.74 6.21 8.99
CA THR A 59 4.36 7.09 10.09
C THR A 59 5.56 7.62 10.87
N SER A 60 6.77 7.11 10.56
CA SER A 60 8.01 7.61 11.17
C SER A 60 9.20 7.35 10.25
N PRO A 61 10.31 8.10 10.44
CA PRO A 61 11.48 7.96 9.56
C PRO A 61 12.16 6.59 9.61
N ASP A 62 11.98 5.83 10.69
CA ASP A 62 12.58 4.50 10.81
C ASP A 62 11.67 3.38 10.31
N SER A 63 10.55 3.72 9.70
CA SER A 63 9.69 2.74 9.05
C SER A 63 10.41 2.09 7.87
N PRO A 64 10.23 0.78 7.63
CA PRO A 64 10.77 0.15 6.41
C PRO A 64 10.27 0.83 5.13
N ILE A 65 9.04 1.36 5.15
CA ILE A 65 8.50 2.07 3.99
C ILE A 65 9.19 3.41 3.80
N ALA A 66 9.54 4.11 4.89
CA ALA A 66 10.30 5.36 4.78
C ALA A 66 11.65 5.09 4.13
N LYS A 67 12.31 3.99 4.51
CA LYS A 67 13.60 3.62 3.91
C LYS A 67 13.47 3.28 2.43
N TYR A 68 12.38 2.60 2.06
CA TYR A 68 12.11 2.32 0.66
C TYR A 68 11.95 3.61 -0.14
N LEU A 69 11.21 4.58 0.41
CA LEU A 69 10.95 5.86 -0.26
C LEU A 69 12.19 6.73 -0.40
N GLU A 70 13.18 6.57 0.47
CA GLU A 70 14.46 7.28 0.33
C GLU A 70 15.13 6.93 -0.99
N LYS A 71 15.04 5.67 -1.40
CA LYS A 71 15.63 5.19 -2.65
C LYS A 71 14.67 5.28 -3.83
N ASN A 72 13.38 5.34 -3.55
CA ASN A 72 12.31 5.35 -4.57
C ASN A 72 11.32 6.47 -4.24
N PRO A 73 11.71 7.75 -4.43
CA PRO A 73 10.88 8.88 -3.99
C PRO A 73 9.49 8.95 -4.60
N ARG A 74 9.30 8.33 -5.77
CA ARG A 74 7.98 8.29 -6.42
C ARG A 74 7.11 7.17 -5.90
N GLY A 75 7.62 6.38 -4.95
CA GLY A 75 6.94 5.20 -4.47
C GLY A 75 7.07 4.03 -5.41
N GLY A 76 6.21 3.05 -5.26
CA GLY A 76 6.22 1.85 -6.10
C GLY A 76 5.84 0.62 -5.31
N ILE A 77 5.83 -0.52 -5.99
CA ILE A 77 5.50 -1.80 -5.35
C ILE A 77 6.63 -2.17 -4.40
N HIS A 78 6.29 -2.23 -3.10
CA HIS A 78 7.25 -2.60 -2.07
C HIS A 78 7.31 -4.12 -1.92
N HIS A 79 6.15 -4.78 -1.98
CA HIS A 79 6.13 -6.22 -1.84
C HIS A 79 4.89 -6.83 -2.49
N ILE A 80 4.99 -8.12 -2.79
CA ILE A 80 3.90 -8.94 -3.29
C ILE A 80 3.80 -10.13 -2.34
N ALA A 81 2.61 -10.38 -1.81
CA ALA A 81 2.35 -11.54 -0.95
C ALA A 81 1.50 -12.55 -1.70
N PHE A 82 1.83 -13.81 -1.53
CA PHE A 82 1.13 -14.90 -2.18
C PHE A 82 0.34 -15.72 -1.18
N PHE A 83 -0.76 -16.26 -1.67
CA PHE A 83 -1.57 -17.20 -0.90
C PHE A 83 -1.16 -18.63 -1.27
N THR A 84 -0.86 -19.44 -0.26
CA THR A 84 -0.40 -20.83 -0.51
C THR A 84 -1.42 -21.86 -0.05
#